data_689a662c5d5cb707073f0cb985a580f8
#
_entry.id   689a662c5d5cb707073f0cb985a580f8
#
_cell.length_a   1.000
_cell.length_b   1.000
_cell.length_c   1.000
_cell.angle_alpha   90.00
_cell.angle_beta   90.00
_cell.angle_gamma   90.00
#
_symmetry.space_group_name_H-M   'P 1'
#
loop_
_entity.id
_entity.type
_entity.pdbx_description
1 polymer ?
#
loop_
_entity_poly.entity_id
_entity_poly.type
_entity_poly.pdbx_seq_one_letter_code
_entity_poly.pdbx_strand_id
1 'polypeptide(L)' 'MRKLPRGLSGQELRKTLARAVFYVKRQRGSHVIMRRDEPFAQVVVPDHTSIDPGTLSHILDGADISIDELLDLL' A
#
# COMPACT_ATOMS: atom_id res chain seq x y z
N MET A 1 15.46 11.09 -9.62
CA MET A 1 14.58 10.73 -8.50
C MET A 1 13.20 10.33 -9.04
N ARG A 2 12.71 9.19 -8.63
CA ARG A 2 11.41 8.69 -9.06
C ARG A 2 10.31 9.26 -8.17
N LYS A 3 9.14 9.50 -8.75
CA LYS A 3 8.03 10.15 -8.05
C LYS A 3 6.95 9.15 -7.72
N LEU A 4 6.15 9.48 -6.69
CA LEU A 4 4.94 8.72 -6.36
C LEU A 4 4.01 8.68 -7.58
N PRO A 5 3.45 7.50 -7.90
CA PRO A 5 2.46 7.41 -8.97
C PRO A 5 1.18 8.13 -8.58
N ARG A 6 0.50 8.71 -9.57
CA ARG A 6 -0.81 9.32 -9.39
C ARG A 6 -1.86 8.39 -9.94
N GLY A 7 -3.03 8.42 -9.32
CA GLY A 7 -4.16 7.62 -9.78
C GLY A 7 -4.07 6.14 -9.46
N LEU A 8 -3.16 5.75 -8.58
CA LEU A 8 -3.08 4.35 -8.13
C LEU A 8 -4.32 4.03 -7.31
N SER A 9 -5.02 2.95 -7.65
CA SER A 9 -6.19 2.53 -6.90
C SER A 9 -5.80 1.73 -5.67
N GLY A 10 -6.72 1.66 -4.70
CA GLY A 10 -6.54 0.82 -3.52
C GLY A 10 -6.31 -0.64 -3.90
N GLN A 11 -7.06 -1.12 -4.90
CA GLN A 11 -6.92 -2.49 -5.36
C GLN A 11 -5.54 -2.76 -5.96
N GLU A 12 -5.03 -1.83 -6.76
CA GLU A 12 -3.68 -1.94 -7.33
C GLU A 12 -2.62 -1.92 -6.22
N LEU A 13 -2.78 -1.04 -5.23
CA LEU A 13 -1.86 -0.99 -4.11
C LEU A 13 -1.88 -2.28 -3.30
N ARG A 14 -3.07 -2.86 -3.08
CA ARG A 14 -3.19 -4.13 -2.37
C ARG A 14 -2.43 -5.25 -3.08
N LYS A 15 -2.57 -5.32 -4.41
CA LYS A 15 -1.84 -6.32 -5.20
C LYS A 15 -0.33 -6.12 -5.09
N THR A 16 0.09 -4.87 -5.12
CA THR A 16 1.51 -4.53 -5.03
C THR A 16 2.06 -4.90 -3.65
N LEU A 17 1.32 -4.57 -2.58
CA LEU A 17 1.72 -4.94 -1.22
C LEU A 17 1.77 -6.44 -1.03
N ALA A 18 0.89 -7.20 -1.69
CA ALA A 18 0.92 -8.65 -1.64
C ALA A 18 2.24 -9.21 -2.21
N ARG A 19 2.80 -8.54 -3.22
CA ARG A 19 4.12 -8.90 -3.75
C ARG A 19 5.23 -8.63 -2.76
N ALA A 20 5.00 -7.74 -1.78
CA ALA A 20 5.92 -7.43 -0.69
C ALA A 20 5.57 -8.23 0.57
N VAL A 21 4.88 -9.36 0.42
CA VAL A 21 4.54 -10.32 1.46
C VAL A 21 3.51 -9.80 2.47
N PHE A 22 2.75 -8.79 2.09
CA PHE A 22 1.60 -8.36 2.89
C PHE A 22 0.38 -9.22 2.56
N TYR A 23 -0.51 -9.38 3.54
CA TYR A 23 -1.78 -10.08 3.34
C TYR A 23 -2.91 -9.27 3.96
N VAL A 24 -4.13 -9.53 3.51
CA VAL A 24 -5.31 -8.85 4.08
C VAL A 24 -5.60 -9.46 5.44
N LYS A 25 -5.46 -8.66 6.49
CA LYS A 25 -5.78 -9.06 7.85
C LYS A 25 -7.29 -8.99 8.07
N ARG A 26 -7.90 -7.91 7.61
CA ARG A 26 -9.36 -7.72 7.70
C ARG A 26 -9.77 -6.55 6.82
N GLN A 27 -11.07 -6.46 6.54
CA GLN A 27 -11.63 -5.33 5.82
C GLN A 27 -12.84 -4.81 6.59
N ARG A 28 -12.92 -3.49 6.71
CA ARG A 28 -14.06 -2.80 7.29
C ARG A 28 -14.52 -1.73 6.29
N GLY A 29 -15.67 -1.96 5.65
CA GLY A 29 -16.15 -1.06 4.62
C GLY A 29 -15.08 -0.86 3.54
N SER A 30 -14.69 0.39 3.32
CA SER A 30 -13.69 0.75 2.32
C SER A 30 -12.26 0.75 2.88
N HIS A 31 -12.04 0.29 4.10
CA HIS A 31 -10.71 0.23 4.70
C HIS A 31 -10.21 -1.21 4.76
N VAL A 32 -9.12 -1.50 4.05
CA VAL A 32 -8.52 -2.82 4.02
C VAL A 32 -7.25 -2.79 4.85
N ILE A 33 -7.23 -3.57 5.94
CA ILE A 33 -6.07 -3.66 6.81
C ILE A 33 -5.16 -4.75 6.28
N MET A 34 -3.93 -4.37 5.90
CA MET A 34 -2.93 -5.31 5.41
C MET A 34 -1.78 -5.40 6.38
N ARG A 35 -1.25 -6.60 6.53
CA ARG A 35 -0.19 -6.90 7.50
C ARG A 35 0.91 -7.73 6.86
N ARG A 36 2.12 -7.47 7.31
CA ARG A 36 3.27 -8.35 7.12
C ARG A 36 3.78 -8.72 8.49
N ASP A 37 4.03 -10.00 8.74
CA ASP A 37 4.39 -10.47 10.08
C ASP A 37 5.88 -10.28 10.39
N GLU A 38 6.75 -10.48 9.40
CA GLU A 38 8.20 -10.46 9.64
C GLU A 38 8.93 -9.79 8.47
N PRO A 39 9.53 -8.64 8.66
CA PRO A 39 9.37 -7.76 9.84
C PRO A 39 7.95 -7.21 9.91
N PHE A 40 7.48 -6.97 11.12
CA PHE A 40 6.10 -6.56 11.31
C PHE A 40 5.82 -5.18 10.71
N ALA A 41 4.73 -5.10 9.95
CA ALA A 41 4.18 -3.84 9.47
C ALA A 41 2.69 -4.01 9.24
N GLN A 42 1.93 -2.96 9.49
CA GLN A 42 0.49 -2.99 9.28
C GLN A 42 0.05 -1.64 8.75
N VAL A 43 -0.74 -1.65 7.69
CA VAL A 43 -1.22 -0.44 7.04
C VAL A 43 -2.70 -0.57 6.74
N VAL A 44 -3.36 0.58 6.57
CA VAL A 44 -4.75 0.64 6.15
C VAL A 44 -4.79 1.20 4.74
N VAL A 45 -5.29 0.40 3.81
CA VAL A 45 -5.40 0.79 2.40
C VAL A 45 -6.86 1.17 2.12
N PRO A 46 -7.14 2.42 1.73
CA PRO A 46 -8.51 2.79 1.34
C PRO A 46 -8.85 2.14 0.00
N ASP A 47 -10.02 1.54 -0.07
CA ASP A 47 -10.48 0.86 -1.29
C ASP A 47 -11.12 1.88 -2.23
N HIS A 48 -10.32 2.87 -2.64
CA HIS A 48 -10.74 3.96 -3.51
C HIS A 48 -10.21 3.74 -4.92
N THR A 49 -10.87 4.35 -5.89
CA THR A 49 -10.44 4.26 -7.29
C THR A 49 -9.13 5.00 -7.54
N SER A 50 -8.81 5.97 -6.68
CA SER A 50 -7.56 6.72 -6.78
C SER A 50 -7.14 7.15 -5.38
N ILE A 51 -5.92 6.79 -4.99
CA ILE A 51 -5.35 7.16 -3.70
C ILE A 51 -4.53 8.42 -3.91
N ASP A 52 -4.80 9.46 -3.12
CA ASP A 52 -4.04 10.70 -3.22
C ASP A 52 -2.58 10.49 -2.78
N PRO A 53 -1.64 11.31 -3.30
CA PRO A 53 -0.21 11.11 -3.01
C PRO A 53 0.14 11.18 -1.52
N GLY A 54 -0.53 12.05 -0.75
CA GLY A 54 -0.27 12.15 0.69
C GLY A 54 -0.63 10.88 1.42
N THR A 55 -1.80 10.31 1.13
CA THR A 55 -2.23 9.04 1.72
C THR A 55 -1.30 7.91 1.30
N LEU A 56 -0.93 7.86 0.02
CA LEU A 56 -0.02 6.83 -0.48
C LEU A 56 1.34 6.91 0.22
N SER A 57 1.89 8.11 0.37
CA SER A 57 3.16 8.30 1.08
C SER A 57 3.07 7.79 2.51
N HIS A 58 1.98 8.10 3.21
CA HIS A 58 1.77 7.65 4.58
C HIS A 58 1.70 6.12 4.67
N ILE A 59 1.00 5.50 3.72
CA ILE A 59 0.91 4.04 3.68
C ILE A 59 2.28 3.40 3.45
N LEU A 60 3.07 3.95 2.52
CA LEU A 60 4.40 3.43 2.23
C LEU A 60 5.32 3.56 3.42
N ASP A 61 5.23 4.67 4.17
CA ASP A 61 6.01 4.84 5.39
C ASP A 61 5.65 3.76 6.42
N GLY A 62 4.36 3.51 6.61
CA GLY A 62 3.89 2.48 7.53
C GLY A 62 4.27 1.07 7.09
N ALA A 63 4.38 0.84 5.79
CA ALA A 63 4.76 -0.45 5.22
C ALA A 63 6.28 -0.64 5.16
N ASP A 64 7.03 0.43 5.43
CA ASP A 64 8.50 0.44 5.29
C ASP A 64 8.92 0.10 3.86
N ILE A 65 8.23 0.70 2.89
CA ILE A 65 8.49 0.51 1.47
C ILE A 65 8.84 1.86 0.87
N SER A 66 9.97 1.93 0.17
CA SER A 66 10.37 3.15 -0.52
C SER A 66 9.57 3.34 -1.81
N ILE A 67 9.61 4.57 -2.35
CA ILE A 67 8.99 4.85 -3.65
C ILE A 67 9.59 3.96 -4.73
N ASP A 68 10.91 3.77 -4.72
CA ASP A 68 11.57 2.93 -5.70
C ASP A 68 11.11 1.48 -5.60
N GLU A 69 10.99 0.95 -4.38
CA GLU A 69 10.50 -0.40 -4.19
C GLU A 69 9.06 -0.55 -4.69
N LEU A 70 8.20 0.43 -4.39
CA LEU A 70 6.83 0.42 -4.87
C LEU A 70 6.79 0.34 -6.40
N LEU A 71 7.55 1.21 -7.06
CA LEU A 71 7.55 1.28 -8.53
C LEU A 71 8.09 0.00 -9.15
N ASP A 72 9.04 -0.64 -8.51
CA ASP A 72 9.58 -1.92 -8.98
C ASP A 72 8.58 -3.07 -8.79
N LEU A 73 7.70 -2.96 -7.80
CA LEU A 73 6.68 -4.00 -7.52
C LEU A 73 5.42 -3.84 -8.36
N LEU A 74 5.17 -2.66 -8.91
CA LEU A 74 3.97 -2.40 -9.72
C LEU A 74 3.91 -3.22 -11.00
#